data_e97f661c9e90d66b781c4d191879b255
#
_entry.id   e97f661c9e90d66b781c4d191879b255
#
_cell.length_a   1.000
_cell.length_b   1.000
_cell.length_c   1.000
_cell.angle_alpha   90.00
_cell.angle_beta   90.00
_cell.angle_gamma   90.00
#
_symmetry.space_group_name_H-M   'P 1'
#
loop_
_entity.id
_entity.type
_entity.pdbx_description
1 polymer ?
#
loop_
_entity_poly.entity_id
_entity_poly.type
_entity_poly.pdbx_seq_one_letter_code
_entity_poly.pdbx_strand_id
1 'polypeptide(L)'
;MIPPPFEYFCRILLLTFLVSAPLFAQTKIPVQAELERLSVVHGFALVGLAVTGEAVARVSTEDIYPRLRSLLVDFDHIIVQAPGGGIERVIILGEKKAYEPPAPPVTAGGNSGAGHIELKTTLRGTQHAGQVSLEGAGGKRISRELLVDTGADHVVLPASLLGALGLPAASLRPSEMQTANGKVQARLGNLPALWLGQNRIENIPVAFLEDAKLGNSGLLGMSVLNRYSLTIDDKAGHLTLDAKGGA
;
A
#
# COMPACT_ATOMS: atom_id res chain seq x y z
N MET A 1 86.73 4.06 11.04
CA MET A 1 86.08 5.14 10.29
C MET A 1 84.84 4.47 9.66
N ILE A 2 83.67 4.56 10.30
CA ILE A 2 82.43 3.84 9.99
C ILE A 2 81.54 4.82 9.26
N PRO A 3 81.00 4.52 8.08
CA PRO A 3 79.96 5.35 7.42
C PRO A 3 78.59 5.13 7.99
N PRO A 4 77.71 6.15 7.98
CA PRO A 4 76.34 6.06 8.58
C PRO A 4 75.34 5.37 7.65
N PRO A 5 74.22 4.87 8.20
CA PRO A 5 73.23 4.11 7.44
C PRO A 5 72.30 5.04 6.66
N PHE A 6 71.95 4.59 5.44
CA PHE A 6 70.98 5.14 4.51
C PHE A 6 69.56 4.91 5.02
N GLU A 7 68.82 5.99 5.31
CA GLU A 7 67.39 5.95 5.59
C GLU A 7 66.63 5.81 4.30
N TYR A 8 65.93 4.66 4.14
CA TYR A 8 64.97 4.46 3.09
C TYR A 8 63.63 5.11 3.49
N PHE A 9 63.34 6.24 2.90
CA PHE A 9 61.99 6.87 2.95
C PHE A 9 61.06 6.08 2.04
N CYS A 10 60.28 5.14 2.62
CA CYS A 10 59.23 4.44 1.93
C CYS A 10 57.96 5.33 1.85
N ARG A 11 57.81 6.06 0.76
CA ARG A 11 56.58 6.79 0.44
C ARG A 11 55.51 5.76 0.06
N ILE A 12 54.60 5.41 1.01
CA ILE A 12 53.37 4.68 0.76
C ILE A 12 52.42 5.63 0.05
N LEU A 13 52.26 5.43 -1.26
CA LEU A 13 51.23 6.08 -2.09
C LEU A 13 49.89 5.42 -1.79
N LEU A 14 49.07 6.04 -0.92
CA LEU A 14 47.74 5.61 -0.62
C LEU A 14 46.84 5.95 -1.83
N LEU A 15 46.63 4.96 -2.73
CA LEU A 15 45.65 5.05 -3.82
C LEU A 15 44.28 4.91 -3.21
N THR A 16 43.60 6.01 -2.92
CA THR A 16 42.16 6.02 -2.59
C THR A 16 41.37 5.70 -3.85
N PHE A 17 40.94 4.44 -3.96
CA PHE A 17 39.91 4.05 -4.93
C PHE A 17 38.58 4.69 -4.49
N LEU A 18 38.20 5.80 -5.11
CA LEU A 18 36.86 6.34 -5.06
C LEU A 18 35.96 5.34 -5.84
N VAL A 19 35.30 4.43 -5.10
CA VAL A 19 34.22 3.64 -5.65
C VAL A 19 33.03 4.61 -5.81
N SER A 20 32.92 5.20 -6.99
CA SER A 20 31.71 5.91 -7.40
C SER A 20 30.60 4.86 -7.58
N ALA A 21 29.72 4.76 -6.58
CA ALA A 21 28.46 4.03 -6.74
C ALA A 21 27.71 4.62 -7.95
N PRO A 22 27.20 3.80 -8.88
CA PRO A 22 26.40 4.32 -9.98
C PRO A 22 25.16 4.99 -9.41
N LEU A 23 25.10 6.31 -9.56
CA LEU A 23 23.89 7.08 -9.33
C LEU A 23 22.91 6.61 -10.42
N PHE A 24 21.99 5.71 -10.08
CA PHE A 24 20.91 5.33 -10.98
C PHE A 24 20.06 6.59 -11.24
N ALA A 25 20.34 7.26 -12.34
CA ALA A 25 19.57 8.41 -12.79
C ALA A 25 18.13 7.94 -13.05
N GLN A 26 17.21 8.42 -12.25
CA GLN A 26 15.77 8.19 -12.48
C GLN A 26 15.39 8.90 -13.79
N THR A 27 15.21 8.14 -14.85
CA THR A 27 14.84 8.67 -16.16
C THR A 27 13.31 8.90 -16.18
N LYS A 28 12.90 10.11 -16.58
CA LYS A 28 11.49 10.40 -16.86
C LYS A 28 11.12 9.76 -18.20
N ILE A 29 10.12 8.90 -18.21
CA ILE A 29 9.71 8.13 -19.38
C ILE A 29 8.21 8.36 -19.64
N PRO A 30 7.78 8.63 -20.90
CA PRO A 30 6.37 8.68 -21.25
C PRO A 30 5.71 7.33 -20.96
N VAL A 31 4.66 7.33 -20.15
CA VAL A 31 4.02 6.09 -19.67
C VAL A 31 3.44 5.29 -20.84
N GLN A 32 2.69 5.94 -21.72
CA GLN A 32 2.05 5.29 -22.86
C GLN A 32 3.06 4.57 -23.76
N ALA A 33 4.07 5.28 -24.23
CA ALA A 33 5.07 4.73 -25.16
C ALA A 33 5.84 3.56 -24.54
N GLU A 34 6.16 3.66 -23.25
CA GLU A 34 6.86 2.59 -22.55
C GLU A 34 6.00 1.37 -22.31
N LEU A 35 4.72 1.52 -21.99
CA LEU A 35 3.77 0.41 -21.89
C LEU A 35 3.60 -0.32 -23.23
N GLU A 36 3.48 0.42 -24.33
CA GLU A 36 3.44 -0.15 -25.67
C GLU A 36 4.70 -0.96 -25.98
N ARG A 37 5.87 -0.39 -25.70
CA ARG A 37 7.16 -1.09 -25.86
C ARG A 37 7.22 -2.37 -25.05
N LEU A 38 6.85 -2.31 -23.78
CA LEU A 38 6.86 -3.48 -22.88
C LEU A 38 5.86 -4.55 -23.31
N SER A 39 4.68 -4.16 -23.79
CA SER A 39 3.68 -5.10 -24.29
C SER A 39 4.18 -5.91 -25.49
N VAL A 40 4.90 -5.27 -26.40
CA VAL A 40 5.52 -5.94 -27.56
C VAL A 40 6.67 -6.86 -27.12
N VAL A 41 7.54 -6.38 -26.22
CA VAL A 41 8.73 -7.15 -25.78
C VAL A 41 8.33 -8.38 -24.96
N HIS A 42 7.32 -8.26 -24.10
CA HIS A 42 6.89 -9.32 -23.17
C HIS A 42 5.63 -10.06 -23.60
N GLY A 43 5.01 -9.66 -24.71
CA GLY A 43 3.89 -10.38 -25.33
C GLY A 43 2.57 -10.31 -24.55
N PHE A 44 2.30 -9.22 -23.81
CA PHE A 44 1.05 -9.07 -23.08
C PHE A 44 0.09 -8.07 -23.75
N ALA A 45 -1.22 -8.25 -23.50
CA ALA A 45 -2.24 -7.34 -24.00
C ALA A 45 -2.38 -6.09 -23.12
N LEU A 46 -2.65 -4.92 -23.73
CA LEU A 46 -2.97 -3.67 -23.04
C LEU A 46 -4.44 -3.30 -23.25
N VAL A 47 -5.09 -2.89 -22.17
CA VAL A 47 -6.47 -2.38 -22.20
C VAL A 47 -6.51 -1.05 -21.45
N GLY A 48 -7.20 -0.06 -22.01
CA GLY A 48 -7.36 1.25 -21.38
C GLY A 48 -6.14 2.17 -21.52
N LEU A 49 -5.21 1.89 -22.42
CA LEU A 49 -3.97 2.66 -22.58
C LEU A 49 -4.18 4.16 -22.81
N ALA A 50 -5.25 4.54 -23.50
CA ALA A 50 -5.59 5.94 -23.76
C ALA A 50 -5.76 6.80 -22.49
N VAL A 51 -6.05 6.17 -21.35
CA VAL A 51 -6.15 6.86 -20.05
C VAL A 51 -4.81 7.43 -19.59
N THR A 52 -3.68 6.86 -20.04
CA THR A 52 -2.36 7.33 -19.62
C THR A 52 -1.95 8.66 -20.25
N GLY A 53 -2.58 9.06 -21.36
CA GLY A 53 -2.36 10.35 -22.00
C GLY A 53 -0.89 10.74 -22.16
N GLU A 54 -0.53 11.94 -21.73
CA GLU A 54 0.84 12.44 -21.73
C GLU A 54 1.59 12.21 -20.40
N ALA A 55 1.11 11.31 -19.56
CA ALA A 55 1.72 11.02 -18.25
C ALA A 55 3.18 10.57 -18.39
N VAL A 56 4.00 11.00 -17.43
CA VAL A 56 5.43 10.69 -17.36
C VAL A 56 5.75 10.06 -16.02
N ALA A 57 6.38 8.90 -16.02
CA ALA A 57 6.81 8.22 -14.81
C ALA A 57 8.32 8.24 -14.61
N ARG A 58 8.77 8.05 -13.38
CA ARG A 58 10.16 7.83 -13.03
C ARG A 58 10.39 6.34 -12.82
N VAL A 59 11.28 5.76 -13.60
CA VAL A 59 11.58 4.34 -13.56
C VAL A 59 13.05 4.12 -13.29
N SER A 60 13.37 3.22 -12.36
CA SER A 60 14.73 2.91 -11.92
C SER A 60 15.11 1.44 -12.09
N THR A 61 14.24 0.63 -12.67
CA THR A 61 14.45 -0.82 -12.81
C THR A 61 14.10 -1.33 -14.20
N GLU A 62 14.75 -2.38 -14.64
CA GLU A 62 14.46 -3.11 -15.88
C GLU A 62 13.52 -4.30 -15.66
N ASP A 63 13.38 -4.77 -14.43
CA ASP A 63 12.49 -5.88 -14.10
C ASP A 63 11.03 -5.52 -14.39
N ILE A 64 10.33 -6.39 -15.14
CA ILE A 64 9.00 -6.08 -15.69
C ILE A 64 7.95 -5.71 -14.65
N TYR A 65 7.84 -6.45 -13.55
CA TYR A 65 6.82 -6.18 -12.53
C TYR A 65 7.07 -4.88 -11.74
N PRO A 66 8.27 -4.62 -11.20
CA PRO A 66 8.57 -3.33 -10.57
C PRO A 66 8.48 -2.17 -11.56
N ARG A 67 8.88 -2.38 -12.83
CA ARG A 67 8.80 -1.36 -13.88
C ARG A 67 7.35 -0.97 -14.16
N LEU A 68 6.45 -1.94 -14.37
CA LEU A 68 5.02 -1.69 -14.56
C LEU A 68 4.39 -0.97 -13.36
N ARG A 69 4.73 -1.35 -12.12
CA ARG A 69 4.25 -0.67 -10.92
C ARG A 69 4.69 0.79 -10.87
N SER A 70 5.93 1.08 -11.28
CA SER A 70 6.44 2.44 -11.33
C SER A 70 5.79 3.28 -12.42
N LEU A 71 5.53 2.69 -13.61
CA LEU A 71 4.83 3.35 -14.70
C LEU A 71 3.37 3.67 -14.37
N LEU A 72 2.72 2.77 -13.64
CA LEU A 72 1.29 2.83 -13.34
C LEU A 72 1.00 3.33 -11.91
N VAL A 73 1.97 3.99 -11.26
CA VAL A 73 1.83 4.47 -9.87
C VAL A 73 0.64 5.43 -9.69
N ASP A 74 0.38 6.25 -10.71
CA ASP A 74 -0.71 7.26 -10.73
C ASP A 74 -2.00 6.74 -11.38
N PHE A 75 -2.06 5.44 -11.71
CA PHE A 75 -3.20 4.83 -12.39
C PHE A 75 -3.76 3.65 -11.62
N ASP A 76 -5.08 3.54 -11.56
CA ASP A 76 -5.76 2.33 -11.14
C ASP A 76 -5.61 1.27 -12.25
N HIS A 77 -5.03 0.12 -11.90
CA HIS A 77 -4.68 -0.90 -12.88
C HIS A 77 -4.77 -2.32 -12.32
N ILE A 78 -4.91 -3.28 -13.22
CA ILE A 78 -4.88 -4.72 -12.94
C ILE A 78 -3.83 -5.37 -13.83
N ILE A 79 -2.92 -6.14 -13.24
CA ILE A 79 -1.97 -6.99 -13.96
C ILE A 79 -2.47 -8.44 -13.86
N VAL A 80 -2.90 -8.98 -14.98
CA VAL A 80 -3.35 -10.38 -15.09
C VAL A 80 -2.14 -11.24 -15.44
N GLN A 81 -1.88 -12.27 -14.63
CA GLN A 81 -0.80 -13.21 -14.86
C GLN A 81 -1.27 -14.38 -15.73
N ALA A 82 -0.40 -14.85 -16.62
CA ALA A 82 -0.64 -16.05 -17.42
C ALA A 82 -0.49 -17.32 -16.55
N PRO A 83 -1.24 -18.42 -16.83
CA PRO A 83 -1.17 -19.66 -16.06
C PRO A 83 0.24 -20.30 -16.00
N GLY A 84 1.11 -19.99 -16.92
CA GLY A 84 2.51 -20.48 -17.01
C GLY A 84 3.56 -19.51 -16.45
N GLY A 85 3.14 -18.44 -15.78
CA GLY A 85 4.00 -17.33 -15.37
C GLY A 85 4.08 -16.24 -16.46
N GLY A 86 4.58 -15.07 -16.10
CA GLY A 86 4.57 -13.90 -16.98
C GLY A 86 3.25 -13.12 -16.92
N ILE A 87 3.12 -12.13 -17.80
CA ILE A 87 1.97 -11.23 -17.85
C ILE A 87 1.11 -11.61 -19.06
N GLU A 88 -0.18 -11.83 -18.84
CA GLU A 88 -1.15 -12.03 -19.90
C GLU A 88 -1.71 -10.67 -20.38
N ARG A 89 -2.07 -9.81 -19.43
CA ARG A 89 -2.75 -8.56 -19.72
C ARG A 89 -2.50 -7.51 -18.65
N VAL A 90 -2.40 -6.25 -19.06
CA VAL A 90 -2.42 -5.08 -18.19
C VAL A 90 -3.65 -4.24 -18.53
N ILE A 91 -4.51 -3.99 -17.55
CA ILE A 91 -5.75 -3.23 -17.69
C ILE A 91 -5.59 -1.94 -16.90
N ILE A 92 -5.73 -0.79 -17.55
CA ILE A 92 -5.67 0.52 -16.94
C ILE A 92 -7.12 1.02 -16.83
N LEU A 93 -7.58 1.25 -15.60
CA LEU A 93 -8.97 1.57 -15.29
C LEU A 93 -9.24 3.08 -15.29
N GLY A 94 -8.24 3.87 -14.91
CA GLY A 94 -8.35 5.32 -14.78
C GLY A 94 -7.16 5.94 -14.10
N GLU A 95 -7.09 7.25 -14.05
CA GLU A 95 -6.17 7.93 -13.14
C GLU A 95 -6.61 7.68 -11.70
N LYS A 96 -5.66 7.41 -10.82
CA LYS A 96 -5.93 7.38 -9.38
C LYS A 96 -6.47 8.74 -8.97
N LYS A 97 -7.77 8.79 -8.72
CA LYS A 97 -8.34 9.96 -8.06
C LYS A 97 -7.73 10.03 -6.67
N ALA A 98 -7.08 11.15 -6.36
CA ALA A 98 -6.72 11.43 -4.98
C ALA A 98 -7.99 11.21 -4.15
N TYR A 99 -7.93 10.25 -3.20
CA TYR A 99 -9.03 10.06 -2.27
C TYR A 99 -9.19 11.37 -1.50
N GLU A 100 -10.20 12.13 -1.86
CA GLU A 100 -10.64 13.28 -1.07
C GLU A 100 -11.59 12.73 0.00
N PRO A 101 -11.13 12.62 1.25
CA PRO A 101 -12.01 12.20 2.33
C PRO A 101 -13.18 13.17 2.37
N PRO A 102 -14.44 12.71 2.55
CA PRO A 102 -15.54 13.61 2.84
C PRO A 102 -15.10 14.49 4.02
N ALA A 103 -15.24 15.82 3.85
CA ALA A 103 -14.80 16.80 4.83
C ALA A 103 -15.29 16.39 6.22
N PRO A 104 -14.41 16.22 7.22
CA PRO A 104 -14.81 15.80 8.53
C PRO A 104 -15.75 16.85 9.11
N PRO A 105 -16.86 16.46 9.77
CA PRO A 105 -17.56 17.40 10.63
C PRO A 105 -16.53 17.86 11.67
N VAL A 106 -16.29 19.17 11.69
CA VAL A 106 -15.41 19.81 12.67
C VAL A 106 -15.95 19.58 14.07
N THR A 107 -15.44 18.57 14.76
CA THR A 107 -15.55 18.43 16.21
C THR A 107 -14.14 18.30 16.77
N ALA A 108 -13.77 19.34 17.49
CA ALA A 108 -12.51 19.47 18.17
C ALA A 108 -12.33 18.35 19.22
N GLY A 109 -11.14 17.80 19.29
CA GLY A 109 -10.61 17.13 20.48
C GLY A 109 -10.44 15.62 20.36
N GLY A 110 -9.32 15.17 19.87
CA GLY A 110 -8.85 13.80 20.04
C GLY A 110 -7.43 13.67 19.51
N ASN A 111 -6.53 13.34 20.36
CA ASN A 111 -5.09 13.27 20.17
C ASN A 111 -4.68 12.48 18.91
N SER A 112 -4.55 13.17 17.79
CA SER A 112 -4.05 12.64 16.51
C SER A 112 -2.53 12.70 16.53
N GLY A 113 -1.90 11.94 17.39
CA GLY A 113 -0.50 12.14 17.64
C GLY A 113 0.30 10.89 17.92
N ALA A 114 0.22 9.87 17.09
CA ALA A 114 1.32 8.93 17.05
C ALA A 114 2.00 9.06 15.69
N GLY A 115 3.09 9.78 15.65
CA GLY A 115 3.92 9.88 14.47
C GLY A 115 4.49 8.53 14.03
N HIS A 116 4.44 7.54 14.91
CA HIS A 116 5.00 6.21 14.70
C HIS A 116 4.13 5.14 15.39
N ILE A 117 3.67 4.15 14.62
CA ILE A 117 2.87 3.02 15.11
C ILE A 117 3.56 1.74 14.72
N GLU A 118 3.85 0.88 15.69
CA GLU A 118 4.28 -0.50 15.45
C GLU A 118 3.12 -1.45 15.70
N LEU A 119 2.81 -2.28 14.72
CA LEU A 119 1.82 -3.33 14.80
C LEU A 119 2.49 -4.68 14.60
N LYS A 120 2.44 -5.51 15.63
CA LYS A 120 2.88 -6.91 15.51
C LYS A 120 1.94 -7.65 14.59
N THR A 121 2.50 -8.36 13.60
CA THR A 121 1.75 -9.12 12.62
C THR A 121 2.13 -10.59 12.64
N THR A 122 1.22 -11.42 12.16
CA THR A 122 1.43 -12.84 11.89
C THR A 122 1.23 -13.10 10.41
N LEU A 123 2.01 -14.01 9.84
CA LEU A 123 1.82 -14.43 8.46
C LEU A 123 0.62 -15.38 8.35
N ARG A 124 -0.27 -15.09 7.39
CA ARG A 124 -1.36 -15.94 6.95
C ARG A 124 -1.16 -16.26 5.47
N GLY A 125 -0.52 -17.37 5.19
CA GLY A 125 0.02 -17.63 3.85
C GLY A 125 1.14 -16.63 3.52
N THR A 126 0.92 -15.79 2.52
CA THR A 126 1.84 -14.72 2.09
C THR A 126 1.43 -13.33 2.58
N GLN A 127 0.37 -13.21 3.36
CA GLN A 127 -0.18 -11.94 3.83
C GLN A 127 0.08 -11.73 5.31
N HIS A 128 0.34 -10.49 5.70
CA HIS A 128 0.41 -10.09 7.11
C HIS A 128 -0.98 -9.87 7.68
N ALA A 129 -1.20 -10.35 8.89
CA ALA A 129 -2.41 -10.12 9.67
C ALA A 129 -2.04 -9.45 10.99
N GLY A 130 -2.76 -8.43 11.38
CA GLY A 130 -2.54 -7.69 12.62
C GLY A 130 -3.80 -7.59 13.48
N GLN A 131 -3.62 -7.57 14.81
CA GLN A 131 -4.72 -7.34 15.74
C GLN A 131 -5.08 -5.86 15.79
N VAL A 132 -6.34 -5.57 15.53
CA VAL A 132 -6.91 -4.22 15.63
C VAL A 132 -8.12 -4.21 16.57
N SER A 133 -8.46 -3.05 17.11
CA SER A 133 -9.74 -2.88 17.81
C SER A 133 -10.63 -1.94 17.01
N LEU A 134 -11.82 -2.41 16.67
CA LEU A 134 -12.83 -1.67 15.92
C LEU A 134 -13.76 -0.99 16.94
N GLU A 135 -13.92 0.32 16.83
CA GLU A 135 -14.82 1.10 17.66
C GLU A 135 -16.10 1.41 16.89
N GLY A 136 -17.21 0.91 17.38
CA GLY A 136 -18.54 1.12 16.82
C GLY A 136 -19.32 2.23 17.52
N ALA A 137 -20.62 2.26 17.30
CA ALA A 137 -21.51 3.22 17.91
C ALA A 137 -21.55 3.08 19.46
N GLY A 138 -21.63 4.22 20.15
CA GLY A 138 -21.63 4.25 21.63
C GLY A 138 -20.32 3.80 22.27
N GLY A 139 -19.18 3.85 21.54
CA GLY A 139 -17.87 3.49 22.07
C GLY A 139 -17.65 1.99 22.24
N LYS A 140 -18.53 1.14 21.71
CA LYS A 140 -18.36 -0.30 21.73
C LYS A 140 -17.09 -0.69 20.98
N ARG A 141 -16.23 -1.51 21.58
CA ARG A 141 -15.00 -2.00 20.97
C ARG A 141 -15.01 -3.50 20.82
N ILE A 142 -14.57 -3.97 19.67
CA ILE A 142 -14.34 -5.39 19.41
C ILE A 142 -12.95 -5.56 18.79
N SER A 143 -12.20 -6.53 19.28
CA SER A 143 -10.90 -6.87 18.71
C SER A 143 -11.04 -7.87 17.57
N ARG A 144 -10.31 -7.65 16.49
CA ARG A 144 -10.27 -8.55 15.31
C ARG A 144 -8.87 -8.58 14.73
N GLU A 145 -8.52 -9.73 14.17
CA GLU A 145 -7.36 -9.84 13.30
C GLU A 145 -7.79 -9.46 11.88
N LEU A 146 -7.10 -8.51 11.27
CA LEU A 146 -7.33 -8.09 9.89
C LEU A 146 -6.09 -8.36 9.05
N LEU A 147 -6.29 -8.81 7.82
CA LEU A 147 -5.23 -8.93 6.82
C LEU A 147 -4.82 -7.53 6.33
N VAL A 148 -3.54 -7.27 6.26
CA VAL A 148 -3.00 -6.04 5.68
C VAL A 148 -3.13 -6.14 4.16
N ASP A 149 -3.96 -5.28 3.58
CA ASP A 149 -4.27 -5.33 2.15
C ASP A 149 -4.21 -3.94 1.52
N THR A 150 -3.09 -3.65 0.84
CA THR A 150 -2.89 -2.40 0.10
C THR A 150 -3.67 -2.33 -1.21
N GLY A 151 -4.30 -3.43 -1.62
CA GLY A 151 -5.19 -3.49 -2.78
C GLY A 151 -6.65 -3.19 -2.45
N ALA A 152 -7.01 -3.13 -1.16
CA ALA A 152 -8.35 -2.77 -0.71
C ALA A 152 -8.45 -1.28 -0.39
N ASP A 153 -9.37 -0.55 -1.03
CA ASP A 153 -9.57 0.90 -0.79
C ASP A 153 -10.06 1.19 0.64
N HIS A 154 -10.85 0.28 1.20
CA HIS A 154 -11.50 0.42 2.50
C HIS A 154 -11.02 -0.64 3.47
N VAL A 155 -11.20 -0.39 4.77
CA VAL A 155 -11.31 -1.47 5.74
C VAL A 155 -12.52 -2.31 5.36
N VAL A 156 -12.34 -3.63 5.21
CA VAL A 156 -13.43 -4.53 4.80
C VAL A 156 -13.74 -5.48 5.95
N LEU A 157 -15.02 -5.54 6.33
CA LEU A 157 -15.49 -6.32 7.47
C LEU A 157 -16.67 -7.22 7.08
N PRO A 158 -16.83 -8.38 7.73
CA PRO A 158 -18.01 -9.20 7.55
C PRO A 158 -19.26 -8.50 8.11
N ALA A 159 -20.37 -8.65 7.41
CA ALA A 159 -21.64 -8.00 7.76
C ALA A 159 -22.19 -8.46 9.13
N SER A 160 -21.83 -9.64 9.59
CA SER A 160 -22.16 -10.15 10.93
C SER A 160 -21.65 -9.26 12.07
N LEU A 161 -20.62 -8.43 11.84
CA LEU A 161 -20.09 -7.53 12.86
C LEU A 161 -20.93 -6.27 13.09
N LEU A 162 -21.89 -5.97 12.22
CA LEU A 162 -22.75 -4.77 12.33
C LEU A 162 -23.46 -4.68 13.70
N GLY A 163 -24.06 -5.78 14.15
CA GLY A 163 -24.71 -5.83 15.45
C GLY A 163 -23.77 -5.61 16.63
N ALA A 164 -22.60 -6.24 16.60
CA ALA A 164 -21.59 -6.09 17.65
C ALA A 164 -21.02 -4.67 17.70
N LEU A 165 -20.90 -4.01 16.56
CA LEU A 165 -20.46 -2.62 16.43
C LEU A 165 -21.58 -1.61 16.72
N GLY A 166 -22.83 -2.06 16.90
CA GLY A 166 -23.97 -1.17 17.10
C GLY A 166 -24.29 -0.30 15.89
N LEU A 167 -23.94 -0.75 14.69
CA LEU A 167 -24.18 -0.01 13.45
C LEU A 167 -25.48 -0.55 12.79
N PRO A 168 -26.53 0.28 12.67
CA PRO A 168 -27.75 -0.15 12.02
C PRO A 168 -27.51 -0.31 10.51
N ALA A 169 -27.94 -1.44 9.94
CA ALA A 169 -27.77 -1.71 8.51
C ALA A 169 -28.42 -0.63 7.62
N ALA A 170 -29.47 0.04 8.11
CA ALA A 170 -30.15 1.13 7.41
C ALA A 170 -29.31 2.42 7.29
N SER A 171 -28.30 2.59 8.13
CA SER A 171 -27.37 3.74 8.05
C SER A 171 -26.26 3.55 7.02
N LEU A 172 -26.16 2.38 6.42
CA LEU A 172 -25.12 2.05 5.47
C LEU A 172 -25.63 2.21 4.04
N ARG A 173 -24.76 2.74 3.18
CA ARG A 173 -25.09 2.92 1.76
C ARG A 173 -24.79 1.65 0.97
N PRO A 174 -25.73 1.07 0.23
CA PRO A 174 -25.49 -0.01 -0.71
C PRO A 174 -24.48 0.44 -1.78
N SER A 175 -23.56 -0.44 -2.14
CA SER A 175 -22.56 -0.20 -3.18
C SER A 175 -22.16 -1.51 -3.84
N GLU A 176 -21.75 -1.45 -5.09
CA GLU A 176 -21.11 -2.56 -5.78
C GLU A 176 -19.61 -2.32 -5.77
N MET A 177 -18.85 -3.30 -5.32
CA MET A 177 -17.40 -3.25 -5.28
C MET A 177 -16.79 -4.28 -6.23
N GLN A 178 -15.73 -3.89 -6.92
CA GLN A 178 -14.93 -4.80 -7.72
C GLN A 178 -13.90 -5.48 -6.82
N THR A 179 -13.85 -6.80 -6.86
CA THR A 179 -12.85 -7.62 -6.17
C THR A 179 -12.10 -8.50 -7.17
N ALA A 180 -11.03 -9.14 -6.74
CA ALA A 180 -10.31 -10.11 -7.56
C ALA A 180 -11.22 -11.26 -8.07
N ASN A 181 -12.28 -11.59 -7.33
CA ASN A 181 -13.24 -12.64 -7.66
C ASN A 181 -14.51 -12.11 -8.36
N GLY A 182 -14.46 -10.87 -8.88
CA GLY A 182 -15.57 -10.22 -9.56
C GLY A 182 -16.31 -9.20 -8.70
N LYS A 183 -17.50 -8.79 -9.17
CA LYS A 183 -18.32 -7.80 -8.49
C LYS A 183 -19.03 -8.40 -7.29
N VAL A 184 -19.04 -7.68 -6.18
CA VAL A 184 -19.73 -8.06 -4.95
C VAL A 184 -20.57 -6.91 -4.42
N GLN A 185 -21.71 -7.23 -3.81
CA GLN A 185 -22.53 -6.26 -3.11
C GLN A 185 -21.90 -5.96 -1.74
N ALA A 186 -21.74 -4.69 -1.46
CA ALA A 186 -21.20 -4.19 -0.19
C ALA A 186 -22.13 -3.14 0.40
N ARG A 187 -21.93 -2.85 1.68
CA ARG A 187 -22.54 -1.72 2.36
C ARG A 187 -21.45 -0.82 2.90
N LEU A 188 -21.42 0.43 2.45
CA LEU A 188 -20.42 1.40 2.85
C LEU A 188 -20.91 2.21 4.05
N GLY A 189 -20.01 2.46 4.99
CA GLY A 189 -20.25 3.26 6.17
C GLY A 189 -18.96 3.81 6.76
N ASN A 190 -19.05 4.36 7.97
CA ASN A 190 -17.90 4.82 8.73
C ASN A 190 -17.91 4.18 10.12
N LEU A 191 -16.74 3.71 10.55
CA LEU A 191 -16.49 3.43 11.97
C LEU A 191 -16.07 4.73 12.67
N PRO A 192 -16.55 5.00 13.89
CA PRO A 192 -16.07 6.10 14.70
C PRO A 192 -14.55 6.10 14.84
N ALA A 193 -13.96 4.92 15.11
CA ALA A 193 -12.52 4.76 15.14
C ALA A 193 -12.06 3.30 14.91
N LEU A 194 -10.78 3.17 14.58
CA LEU A 194 -10.02 1.93 14.60
C LEU A 194 -8.76 2.16 15.43
N TRP A 195 -8.39 1.20 16.23
CA TRP A 195 -7.22 1.25 17.09
C TRP A 195 -6.15 0.30 16.59
N LEU A 196 -4.94 0.83 16.40
CA LEU A 196 -3.73 0.07 16.17
C LEU A 196 -2.86 0.16 17.42
N GLY A 197 -2.88 -0.89 18.23
CA GLY A 197 -2.31 -0.84 19.56
C GLY A 197 -2.99 0.23 20.41
N GLN A 198 -2.23 1.25 20.86
CA GLN A 198 -2.71 2.39 21.65
C GLN A 198 -3.21 3.56 20.78
N ASN A 199 -3.01 3.49 19.48
CA ASN A 199 -3.27 4.62 18.60
C ASN A 199 -4.69 4.58 18.04
N ARG A 200 -5.47 5.60 18.35
CA ARG A 200 -6.84 5.77 17.89
C ARG A 200 -6.86 6.54 16.57
N ILE A 201 -7.41 5.92 15.54
CA ILE A 201 -7.55 6.50 14.21
C ILE A 201 -9.03 6.70 13.95
N GLU A 202 -9.46 7.95 13.79
CA GLU A 202 -10.86 8.33 13.69
C GLU A 202 -11.39 8.30 12.25
N ASN A 203 -12.72 8.24 12.15
CA ASN A 203 -13.45 8.38 10.87
C ASN A 203 -12.94 7.41 9.81
N ILE A 204 -13.12 6.12 10.04
CA ILE A 204 -12.63 5.08 9.15
C ILE A 204 -13.72 4.66 8.16
N PRO A 205 -13.57 4.99 6.86
CA PRO A 205 -14.40 4.42 5.82
C PRO A 205 -14.28 2.89 5.80
N VAL A 206 -15.42 2.23 5.85
CA VAL A 206 -15.52 0.76 5.95
C VAL A 206 -16.54 0.22 4.96
N ALA A 207 -16.21 -0.92 4.38
CA ALA A 207 -17.13 -1.71 3.57
C ALA A 207 -17.51 -2.98 4.33
N PHE A 208 -18.80 -3.28 4.40
CA PHE A 208 -19.31 -4.53 4.96
C PHE A 208 -19.76 -5.45 3.82
N LEU A 209 -19.18 -6.63 3.77
CA LEU A 209 -19.51 -7.67 2.82
C LEU A 209 -20.22 -8.83 3.52
N GLU A 210 -20.98 -9.62 2.74
CA GLU A 210 -21.49 -10.88 3.23
C GLU A 210 -20.34 -11.78 3.68
N ASP A 211 -20.51 -12.44 4.83
CA ASP A 211 -19.49 -13.27 5.46
C ASP A 211 -18.96 -14.36 4.52
N ALA A 212 -19.84 -14.95 3.70
CA ALA A 212 -19.47 -15.97 2.72
C ALA A 212 -18.51 -15.47 1.61
N LYS A 213 -18.46 -14.15 1.38
CA LYS A 213 -17.58 -13.53 0.36
C LYS A 213 -16.22 -13.14 0.92
N LEU A 214 -16.13 -12.94 2.22
CA LEU A 214 -14.92 -12.45 2.89
C LEU A 214 -14.14 -13.56 3.60
N GLY A 215 -14.73 -14.73 3.79
CA GLY A 215 -14.18 -15.76 4.66
C GLY A 215 -14.18 -15.28 6.13
N ASN A 216 -13.22 -15.77 6.91
CA ASN A 216 -13.11 -15.43 8.34
C ASN A 216 -12.25 -14.21 8.66
N SER A 217 -11.69 -13.55 7.65
CA SER A 217 -10.72 -12.49 7.83
C SER A 217 -11.21 -11.19 7.19
N GLY A 218 -11.29 -10.12 7.97
CA GLY A 218 -11.45 -8.79 7.43
C GLY A 218 -10.15 -8.25 6.85
N LEU A 219 -10.23 -7.11 6.17
CA LEU A 219 -9.08 -6.46 5.53
C LEU A 219 -8.80 -5.11 6.19
N LEU A 220 -7.54 -4.85 6.48
CA LEU A 220 -7.03 -3.52 6.85
C LEU A 220 -6.57 -2.83 5.56
N GLY A 221 -7.44 -2.01 4.98
CA GLY A 221 -7.24 -1.38 3.68
C GLY A 221 -6.73 0.04 3.73
N MET A 222 -6.67 0.67 2.55
CA MET A 222 -6.08 1.99 2.31
C MET A 222 -6.80 3.14 3.02
N SER A 223 -8.07 2.98 3.42
CA SER A 223 -8.76 3.99 4.25
C SER A 223 -8.04 4.27 5.59
N VAL A 224 -7.21 3.32 6.04
CA VAL A 224 -6.29 3.49 7.19
C VAL A 224 -4.85 3.63 6.71
N LEU A 225 -4.37 2.68 5.92
CA LEU A 225 -2.96 2.55 5.55
C LEU A 225 -2.43 3.77 4.78
N ASN A 226 -3.26 4.39 3.93
CA ASN A 226 -2.84 5.55 3.13
C ASN A 226 -2.55 6.81 3.96
N ARG A 227 -2.94 6.84 5.23
CA ARG A 227 -2.64 7.95 6.15
C ARG A 227 -1.18 7.94 6.62
N TYR A 228 -0.45 6.86 6.35
CA TYR A 228 0.89 6.57 6.85
C TYR A 228 1.83 6.15 5.73
N SER A 229 3.13 6.31 5.96
CA SER A 229 4.16 5.58 5.25
C SER A 229 4.27 4.19 5.87
N LEU A 230 4.12 3.16 5.03
CA LEU A 230 4.04 1.77 5.45
C LEU A 230 5.37 1.07 5.24
N THR A 231 5.88 0.41 6.27
CA THR A 231 7.04 -0.50 6.18
C THR A 231 6.67 -1.85 6.77
N ILE A 232 6.94 -2.92 6.03
CA ILE A 232 6.72 -4.30 6.48
C ILE A 232 8.07 -4.97 6.69
N ASP A 233 8.33 -5.46 7.89
CA ASP A 233 9.46 -6.33 8.18
C ASP A 233 8.97 -7.77 8.30
N ASP A 234 9.12 -8.53 7.22
CA ASP A 234 8.72 -9.94 7.14
C ASP A 234 9.45 -10.82 8.15
N LYS A 235 10.72 -10.51 8.45
CA LYS A 235 11.55 -11.29 9.36
C LYS A 235 11.16 -11.07 10.82
N ALA A 236 10.89 -9.81 11.17
CA ALA A 236 10.49 -9.46 12.52
C ALA A 236 8.99 -9.63 12.77
N GLY A 237 8.18 -9.79 11.70
CA GLY A 237 6.73 -9.87 11.80
C GLY A 237 6.12 -8.56 12.30
N HIS A 238 6.65 -7.43 11.86
CA HIS A 238 6.19 -6.11 12.26
C HIS A 238 5.77 -5.27 11.06
N LEU A 239 4.70 -4.52 11.28
CA LEU A 239 4.24 -3.47 10.40
C LEU A 239 4.46 -2.13 11.08
N THR A 240 5.25 -1.27 10.46
CA THR A 240 5.50 0.10 10.92
C THR A 240 4.71 1.08 10.08
N LEU A 241 4.04 2.01 10.74
CA LEU A 241 3.22 3.05 10.14
C LEU A 241 3.71 4.40 10.66
N ASP A 242 4.39 5.15 9.82
CA ASP A 242 4.88 6.50 10.12
C ASP A 242 3.93 7.54 9.55
N ALA A 243 3.49 8.50 10.36
CA ALA A 243 2.63 9.57 9.87
C ALA A 243 3.32 10.27 8.70
N LYS A 244 2.59 10.43 7.59
CA LYS A 244 3.07 11.24 6.48
C LYS A 244 3.17 12.68 7.00
N GLY A 245 4.40 13.19 7.10
CA GLY A 245 4.64 14.58 7.51
C GLY A 245 3.78 15.49 6.62
N GLY A 246 2.96 16.32 7.22
CA GLY A 246 2.24 17.36 6.52
C GLY A 246 3.27 18.30 5.88
N ALA A 247 3.19 18.44 4.57
CA ALA A 247 3.92 19.47 3.84
C ALA A 247 3.26 20.84 4.07
#